data_ccff7bbe012efcf8db01fb1e1d2825e4
#
_entry.id   ccff7bbe012efcf8db01fb1e1d2825e4
#
_cell.length_a   1.000
_cell.length_b   1.000
_cell.length_c   1.000
_cell.angle_alpha   90.00
_cell.angle_beta   90.00
_cell.angle_gamma   90.00
#
_symmetry.space_group_name_H-M   'P 1'
#
loop_
_entity.id
_entity.type
_entity.pdbx_description
1 polymer ?
#
loop_
_entity_poly.entity_id
_entity_poly.type
_entity_poly.pdbx_seq_one_letter_code
_entity_poly.pdbx_strand_id
1 'polypeptide(L)'
;FRRVLFRSEKLFIAQPPLSRQIQNLESELGIQLFERGSRPLQTTPAGHFFYQHAVKLLSNAEEIKSMTKRIGLIERSMTIGFVGSLLYGLLPRIIYLFRQQQPHLNIQLMELSTTEQLQALKEGRIDVGFGRLRISDPAVRRILLRKERLVVAAHTSHPIAQRTEGVYLADLIDEKMFMYPTSPKPNFSTQLLNIFAEHSLVPKNMHEIREIQLALGLVAAGEGICIIPASADTIRFPHLNYIPILDNGAVSPIFITARAMDRSEDLQSLFDCIYQVYDLEGIPYQRTVFTLDQNPI
;
A
#
# COMPACT_ATOMS: atom_id res chain seq x y z
N PHE A 1 28.24 -0.97 16.15
CA PHE A 1 28.29 0.37 16.78
C PHE A 1 27.28 1.33 16.13
N ARG A 2 27.24 1.51 14.81
CA ARG A 2 26.30 2.44 14.11
C ARG A 2 24.82 2.16 14.37
N ARG A 3 24.39 0.89 14.51
CA ARG A 3 22.95 0.54 14.70
C ARG A 3 22.42 0.81 16.11
N VAL A 4 23.26 0.84 17.12
CA VAL A 4 22.85 1.11 18.51
C VAL A 4 22.73 2.62 18.74
N LEU A 5 23.63 3.43 18.18
CA LEU A 5 23.52 4.89 18.17
C LEU A 5 22.23 5.36 17.48
N PHE A 6 21.86 4.71 16.37
CA PHE A 6 20.65 5.04 15.59
C PHE A 6 19.32 4.81 16.36
N ARG A 7 19.29 3.91 17.34
CA ARG A 7 18.10 3.64 18.18
C ARG A 7 17.94 4.62 19.33
N SER A 8 19.02 5.05 19.96
CA SER A 8 18.98 6.06 20.99
C SER A 8 18.66 7.45 20.45
N GLU A 9 19.15 7.77 19.25
CA GLU A 9 18.81 9.01 18.52
C GLU A 9 17.31 9.08 18.18
N LYS A 10 16.70 7.97 17.77
CA LYS A 10 15.27 7.90 17.44
C LYS A 10 14.33 8.12 18.64
N LEU A 11 14.80 7.80 19.84
CA LEU A 11 14.05 7.96 21.11
C LEU A 11 14.44 9.25 21.85
N PHE A 12 15.41 10.04 21.35
CA PHE A 12 15.96 11.21 22.04
C PHE A 12 16.46 10.90 23.47
N ILE A 13 16.92 9.66 23.70
CA ILE A 13 17.38 9.16 24.99
C ILE A 13 18.85 8.72 24.85
N ALA A 14 19.71 9.08 25.79
CA ALA A 14 21.09 8.60 25.82
C ALA A 14 21.13 7.07 26.02
N GLN A 15 22.18 6.40 25.52
CA GLN A 15 22.33 4.95 25.57
C GLN A 15 22.31 4.36 27.00
N PRO A 16 22.95 4.97 28.03
CA PRO A 16 22.95 4.40 29.39
C PRO A 16 21.56 4.28 30.01
N PRO A 17 20.65 5.27 29.92
CA PRO A 17 19.29 5.15 30.41
C PRO A 17 18.50 4.04 29.74
N LEU A 18 18.65 3.85 28.43
CA LEU A 18 17.94 2.81 27.67
C LEU A 18 18.35 1.40 28.15
N SER A 19 19.65 1.15 28.28
CA SER A 19 20.14 -0.12 28.77
C SER A 19 19.64 -0.43 30.18
N ARG A 20 19.58 0.57 31.06
CA ARG A 20 19.05 0.42 32.42
C ARG A 20 17.55 0.11 32.42
N GLN A 21 16.76 0.74 31.57
CA GLN A 21 15.34 0.46 31.44
C GLN A 21 15.08 -0.98 30.96
N ILE A 22 15.87 -1.48 30.01
CA ILE A 22 15.79 -2.87 29.56
C ILE A 22 16.17 -3.84 30.69
N GLN A 23 17.23 -3.57 31.43
CA GLN A 23 17.63 -4.40 32.58
C GLN A 23 16.57 -4.42 33.67
N ASN A 24 15.93 -3.28 33.95
CA ASN A 24 14.83 -3.22 34.91
C ASN A 24 13.64 -4.06 34.45
N LEU A 25 13.28 -3.98 33.17
CA LEU A 25 12.22 -4.79 32.57
C LEU A 25 12.54 -6.29 32.64
N GLU A 26 13.76 -6.70 32.30
CA GLU A 26 14.21 -8.09 32.43
C GLU A 26 14.18 -8.58 33.87
N SER A 27 14.55 -7.71 34.81
CA SER A 27 14.50 -8.01 36.24
C SER A 27 13.07 -8.17 36.73
N GLU A 28 12.14 -7.32 36.30
CA GLU A 28 10.72 -7.40 36.65
C GLU A 28 10.06 -8.67 36.09
N LEU A 29 10.41 -9.05 34.86
CA LEU A 29 9.90 -10.27 34.18
C LEU A 29 10.59 -11.54 34.69
N GLY A 30 11.74 -11.43 35.36
CA GLY A 30 12.57 -12.56 35.81
C GLY A 30 13.21 -13.35 34.64
N ILE A 31 13.24 -12.79 33.43
CA ILE A 31 13.75 -13.46 32.23
C ILE A 31 14.52 -12.47 31.33
N GLN A 32 15.55 -12.96 30.64
CA GLN A 32 16.31 -12.13 29.72
C GLN A 32 15.59 -12.03 28.37
N LEU A 33 15.51 -10.82 27.84
CA LEU A 33 14.91 -10.53 26.54
C LEU A 33 15.97 -10.44 25.44
N PHE A 34 17.24 -10.22 25.81
CA PHE A 34 18.36 -10.13 24.86
C PHE A 34 19.49 -11.10 25.23
N GLU A 35 20.12 -11.67 24.21
CA GLU A 35 21.30 -12.54 24.35
C GLU A 35 22.48 -11.74 24.87
N ARG A 36 23.05 -12.18 26.02
CA ARG A 36 24.24 -11.53 26.59
C ARG A 36 25.46 -11.77 25.72
N GLY A 37 26.16 -10.70 25.36
CA GLY A 37 27.42 -10.77 24.61
C GLY A 37 27.28 -10.98 23.11
N SER A 38 26.07 -11.11 22.57
CA SER A 38 25.86 -11.21 21.12
C SER A 38 26.21 -9.89 20.40
N ARG A 39 26.98 -9.98 19.32
CA ARG A 39 27.26 -8.86 18.41
C ARG A 39 27.03 -9.29 16.96
N PRO A 40 25.96 -8.79 16.30
CA PRO A 40 24.97 -7.79 16.74
C PRO A 40 24.04 -8.32 17.83
N LEU A 41 23.46 -7.41 18.64
CA LEU A 41 22.50 -7.72 19.69
C LEU A 41 21.34 -8.54 19.15
N GLN A 42 21.08 -9.70 19.72
CA GLN A 42 20.00 -10.62 19.34
C GLN A 42 18.97 -10.74 20.47
N THR A 43 17.71 -11.01 20.09
CA THR A 43 16.64 -11.27 21.06
C THR A 43 16.61 -12.76 21.42
N THR A 44 16.33 -13.06 22.68
CA THR A 44 15.96 -14.41 23.11
C THR A 44 14.56 -14.79 22.54
N PRO A 45 14.16 -16.07 22.58
CA PRO A 45 12.76 -16.45 22.26
C PRO A 45 11.73 -15.67 23.06
N ALA A 46 11.97 -15.47 24.37
CA ALA A 46 11.13 -14.64 25.24
C ALA A 46 11.13 -13.16 24.80
N GLY A 47 12.30 -12.64 24.42
CA GLY A 47 12.43 -11.27 23.89
C GLY A 47 11.68 -11.10 22.59
N HIS A 48 11.72 -12.09 21.70
CA HIS A 48 10.94 -12.06 20.44
C HIS A 48 9.44 -12.04 20.71
N PHE A 49 8.95 -12.91 21.57
CA PHE A 49 7.56 -12.96 22.00
C PHE A 49 7.13 -11.62 22.64
N PHE A 50 7.92 -11.12 23.60
CA PHE A 50 7.63 -9.85 24.26
C PHE A 50 7.57 -8.69 23.26
N TYR A 51 8.52 -8.62 22.33
CA TYR A 51 8.55 -7.58 21.30
C TYR A 51 7.29 -7.56 20.43
N GLN A 52 6.82 -8.72 19.98
CA GLN A 52 5.60 -8.82 19.18
C GLN A 52 4.37 -8.27 19.91
N HIS A 53 4.27 -8.57 21.22
CA HIS A 53 3.14 -8.10 22.03
C HIS A 53 3.29 -6.63 22.46
N ALA A 54 4.50 -6.18 22.77
CA ALA A 54 4.76 -4.78 23.08
C ALA A 54 4.45 -3.85 21.92
N VAL A 55 4.81 -4.23 20.69
CA VAL A 55 4.45 -3.48 19.48
C VAL A 55 2.93 -3.34 19.32
N LYS A 56 2.18 -4.42 19.59
CA LYS A 56 0.71 -4.38 19.55
C LYS A 56 0.13 -3.44 20.62
N LEU A 57 0.63 -3.51 21.84
CA LEU A 57 0.18 -2.65 22.94
C LEU A 57 0.44 -1.16 22.64
N LEU A 58 1.63 -0.84 22.14
CA LEU A 58 1.96 0.54 21.75
C LEU A 58 1.10 1.04 20.61
N SER A 59 0.84 0.18 19.60
CA SER A 59 -0.08 0.51 18.50
C SER A 59 -1.48 0.80 19.02
N ASN A 60 -2.01 -0.03 19.91
CA ASN A 60 -3.33 0.17 20.53
C ASN A 60 -3.38 1.46 21.37
N ALA A 61 -2.31 1.78 22.10
CA ALA A 61 -2.25 3.01 22.88
C ALA A 61 -2.30 4.27 22.00
N GLU A 62 -1.56 4.30 20.88
CA GLU A 62 -1.62 5.41 19.93
C GLU A 62 -2.98 5.47 19.20
N GLU A 63 -3.60 4.32 18.92
CA GLU A 63 -4.95 4.25 18.36
C GLU A 63 -5.97 4.86 19.32
N ILE A 64 -5.97 4.47 20.61
CA ILE A 64 -6.86 5.02 21.65
C ILE A 64 -6.66 6.54 21.74
N LYS A 65 -5.42 7.01 21.79
CA LYS A 65 -5.09 8.43 21.84
C LYS A 65 -5.62 9.18 20.60
N SER A 66 -5.45 8.63 19.41
CA SER A 66 -5.96 9.20 18.15
C SER A 66 -7.49 9.26 18.17
N MET A 67 -8.16 8.16 18.51
CA MET A 67 -9.62 8.09 18.58
C MET A 67 -10.19 9.05 19.64
N THR A 68 -9.57 9.13 20.82
CA THR A 68 -9.98 10.05 21.89
C THR A 68 -9.88 11.51 21.44
N LYS A 69 -8.80 11.87 20.76
CA LYS A 69 -8.67 13.23 20.16
C LYS A 69 -9.77 13.52 19.17
N ARG A 70 -10.14 12.55 18.33
CA ARG A 70 -11.22 12.72 17.33
C ARG A 70 -12.59 12.89 17.95
N ILE A 71 -12.91 12.15 19.02
CA ILE A 71 -14.17 12.31 19.78
C ILE A 71 -14.24 13.69 20.44
N GLY A 72 -13.10 14.24 20.87
CA GLY A 72 -13.03 15.57 21.49
C GLY A 72 -12.97 16.75 20.53
N LEU A 73 -12.83 16.53 19.22
CA LEU A 73 -12.82 17.59 18.22
C LEU A 73 -14.25 17.99 17.83
N ILE A 74 -14.51 19.29 17.80
CA ILE A 74 -15.81 19.87 17.37
C ILE A 74 -16.05 19.56 15.87
N GLU A 75 -14.97 19.41 15.08
CA GLU A 75 -15.03 19.06 13.65
C GLU A 75 -14.58 17.61 13.44
N ARG A 76 -15.49 16.77 12.92
CA ARG A 76 -15.18 15.41 12.48
C ARG A 76 -14.25 15.48 11.28
N SER A 77 -13.14 14.72 11.30
CA SER A 77 -12.18 14.65 10.18
C SER A 77 -11.82 13.22 9.86
N MET A 78 -11.57 12.92 8.59
CA MET A 78 -11.05 11.65 8.09
C MET A 78 -9.92 11.92 7.12
N THR A 79 -8.75 11.33 7.36
CA THR A 79 -7.61 11.39 6.44
C THR A 79 -7.50 10.09 5.66
N ILE A 80 -7.61 10.19 4.33
CA ILE A 80 -7.52 9.06 3.39
C ILE A 80 -6.13 9.05 2.77
N GLY A 81 -5.36 7.98 3.06
CA GLY A 81 -4.10 7.70 2.40
C GLY A 81 -4.33 6.95 1.09
N PHE A 82 -3.56 7.23 0.05
CA PHE A 82 -3.69 6.52 -1.23
C PHE A 82 -2.37 6.47 -2.00
N VAL A 83 -2.21 5.46 -2.86
CA VAL A 83 -1.12 5.44 -3.85
C VAL A 83 -1.55 6.22 -5.09
N GLY A 84 -0.66 7.06 -5.64
CA GLY A 84 -0.98 8.03 -6.70
C GLY A 84 -1.69 7.42 -7.92
N SER A 85 -1.35 6.17 -8.29
CA SER A 85 -1.98 5.49 -9.45
C SER A 85 -3.49 5.24 -9.29
N LEU A 86 -4.06 5.34 -8.10
CA LEU A 86 -5.50 5.16 -7.89
C LEU A 86 -6.33 6.40 -8.26
N LEU A 87 -5.68 7.56 -8.39
CA LEU A 87 -6.34 8.79 -8.87
C LEU A 87 -6.75 8.71 -10.34
N TYR A 88 -6.14 7.82 -11.12
CA TYR A 88 -6.53 7.58 -12.52
C TYR A 88 -7.76 6.67 -12.65
N GLY A 89 -8.14 6.00 -11.54
CA GLY A 89 -9.29 5.10 -11.49
C GLY A 89 -10.50 5.72 -10.80
N LEU A 90 -11.20 4.90 -10.02
CA LEU A 90 -12.47 5.27 -9.39
C LEU A 90 -12.33 6.04 -8.07
N LEU A 91 -11.13 6.14 -7.50
CA LEU A 91 -10.94 6.81 -6.20
C LEU A 91 -11.45 8.26 -6.19
N PRO A 92 -11.20 9.10 -7.23
CA PRO A 92 -11.76 10.46 -7.25
C PRO A 92 -13.29 10.49 -7.19
N ARG A 93 -13.97 9.57 -7.89
CA ARG A 93 -15.42 9.47 -7.89
C ARG A 93 -15.96 9.01 -6.53
N ILE A 94 -15.28 8.05 -5.89
CA ILE A 94 -15.61 7.60 -4.53
C ILE A 94 -15.48 8.76 -3.54
N ILE A 95 -14.38 9.51 -3.58
CA ILE A 95 -14.15 10.66 -2.71
C ILE A 95 -15.19 11.75 -2.95
N TYR A 96 -15.51 12.03 -4.22
CA TYR A 96 -16.53 13.02 -4.56
C TYR A 96 -17.89 12.63 -3.97
N LEU A 97 -18.35 11.40 -4.17
CA LEU A 97 -19.60 10.90 -3.63
C LEU A 97 -19.61 10.93 -2.09
N PHE A 98 -18.52 10.50 -1.48
CA PHE A 98 -18.38 10.47 -0.04
C PHE A 98 -18.47 11.88 0.58
N ARG A 99 -17.85 12.90 -0.06
CA ARG A 99 -17.99 14.29 0.36
C ARG A 99 -19.42 14.81 0.25
N GLN A 100 -20.16 14.40 -0.79
CA GLN A 100 -21.57 14.77 -0.95
C GLN A 100 -22.45 14.16 0.15
N GLN A 101 -22.18 12.92 0.54
CA GLN A 101 -22.97 12.22 1.56
C GLN A 101 -22.57 12.60 2.99
N GLN A 102 -21.35 13.10 3.19
CA GLN A 102 -20.81 13.50 4.50
C GLN A 102 -20.34 14.96 4.50
N PRO A 103 -21.26 15.96 4.32
CA PRO A 103 -20.89 17.36 4.15
C PRO A 103 -20.24 17.98 5.40
N HIS A 104 -20.45 17.38 6.58
CA HIS A 104 -19.88 17.83 7.86
C HIS A 104 -18.57 17.14 8.22
N LEU A 105 -18.09 16.22 7.37
CA LEU A 105 -16.84 15.50 7.56
C LEU A 105 -15.71 16.20 6.77
N ASN A 106 -14.69 16.67 7.48
CA ASN A 106 -13.51 17.23 6.83
C ASN A 106 -12.63 16.10 6.29
N ILE A 107 -12.69 15.86 4.97
CA ILE A 107 -11.93 14.80 4.30
C ILE A 107 -10.60 15.36 3.79
N GLN A 108 -9.50 14.84 4.36
CA GLN A 108 -8.13 15.12 3.93
C GLN A 108 -7.59 13.97 3.08
N LEU A 109 -6.74 14.29 2.12
CA LEU A 109 -6.14 13.33 1.20
C LEU A 109 -4.62 13.37 1.34
N MET A 110 -3.99 12.19 1.47
CA MET A 110 -2.54 12.09 1.63
C MET A 110 -1.98 11.03 0.69
N GLU A 111 -1.13 11.44 -0.24
CA GLU A 111 -0.43 10.50 -1.10
C GLU A 111 0.69 9.80 -0.31
N LEU A 112 0.63 8.49 -0.25
CA LEU A 112 1.57 7.62 0.47
C LEU A 112 1.70 6.28 -0.26
N SER A 113 2.90 5.74 -0.32
CA SER A 113 3.09 4.34 -0.73
C SER A 113 2.35 3.38 0.22
N THR A 114 2.05 2.17 -0.23
CA THR A 114 1.34 1.19 0.63
C THR A 114 2.09 0.88 1.94
N THR A 115 3.42 0.92 1.92
CA THR A 115 4.25 0.72 3.12
C THR A 115 4.19 1.89 4.08
N GLU A 116 4.22 3.12 3.57
CA GLU A 116 4.05 4.34 4.38
C GLU A 116 2.65 4.45 4.96
N GLN A 117 1.61 4.03 4.22
CA GLN A 117 0.24 3.97 4.73
C GLN A 117 0.12 3.10 5.97
N LEU A 118 0.81 1.95 6.02
CA LEU A 118 0.80 1.08 7.19
C LEU A 118 1.33 1.79 8.44
N GLN A 119 2.43 2.50 8.30
CA GLN A 119 3.01 3.28 9.40
C GLN A 119 2.11 4.46 9.79
N ALA A 120 1.56 5.16 8.79
CA ALA A 120 0.67 6.29 8.99
C ALA A 120 -0.65 5.90 9.68
N LEU A 121 -1.20 4.69 9.41
CA LEU A 121 -2.35 4.13 10.11
C LEU A 121 -2.03 3.88 11.59
N LYS A 122 -0.87 3.28 11.89
CA LYS A 122 -0.43 3.02 13.26
C LYS A 122 -0.18 4.31 14.06
N GLU A 123 0.31 5.34 13.41
CA GLU A 123 0.57 6.66 14.00
C GLU A 123 -0.67 7.55 14.06
N GLY A 124 -1.81 7.11 13.51
CA GLY A 124 -3.04 7.90 13.44
C GLY A 124 -2.96 9.11 12.51
N ARG A 125 -1.97 9.16 11.60
CA ARG A 125 -1.85 10.23 10.58
C ARG A 125 -2.85 10.06 9.44
N ILE A 126 -3.25 8.83 9.15
CA ILE A 126 -4.37 8.51 8.26
C ILE A 126 -5.34 7.56 8.96
N ASP A 127 -6.57 7.54 8.51
CA ASP A 127 -7.64 6.71 9.06
C ASP A 127 -7.89 5.48 8.20
N VAL A 128 -7.73 5.65 6.91
CA VAL A 128 -7.90 4.59 5.92
C VAL A 128 -6.88 4.77 4.81
N GLY A 129 -6.42 3.67 4.24
CA GLY A 129 -5.45 3.66 3.15
C GLY A 129 -5.94 2.86 1.95
N PHE A 130 -5.77 3.41 0.75
CA PHE A 130 -5.99 2.71 -0.52
C PHE A 130 -4.65 2.38 -1.16
N GLY A 131 -4.36 1.09 -1.33
CA GLY A 131 -3.08 0.61 -1.82
C GLY A 131 -3.19 -0.58 -2.76
N ARG A 132 -2.04 -1.00 -3.32
CA ARG A 132 -1.98 -2.10 -4.29
C ARG A 132 -1.18 -3.31 -3.79
N LEU A 133 -0.44 -3.18 -2.69
CA LEU A 133 0.40 -4.27 -2.19
C LEU A 133 -0.29 -5.02 -1.05
N ARG A 134 -0.11 -6.34 -1.05
CA ARG A 134 -0.52 -7.18 0.07
C ARG A 134 0.59 -7.18 1.12
N ILE A 135 0.36 -6.45 2.22
CA ILE A 135 1.24 -6.44 3.39
C ILE A 135 0.44 -6.99 4.57
N SER A 136 0.95 -7.99 5.26
CA SER A 136 0.31 -8.55 6.45
C SER A 136 0.84 -7.85 7.69
N ASP A 137 -0.07 -7.31 8.51
CA ASP A 137 0.25 -6.71 9.81
C ASP A 137 -0.98 -6.83 10.72
N PRO A 138 -0.84 -7.36 11.94
CA PRO A 138 -1.97 -7.58 12.83
C PRO A 138 -2.64 -6.30 13.36
N ALA A 139 -1.97 -5.15 13.25
CA ALA A 139 -2.53 -3.86 13.66
C ALA A 139 -3.53 -3.29 12.66
N VAL A 140 -3.61 -3.85 11.46
CA VAL A 140 -4.51 -3.36 10.42
C VAL A 140 -5.34 -4.48 9.83
N ARG A 141 -6.55 -4.13 9.42
CA ARG A 141 -7.43 -4.96 8.61
C ARG A 141 -7.37 -4.49 7.16
N ARG A 142 -7.17 -5.41 6.26
CA ARG A 142 -7.08 -5.16 4.83
C ARG A 142 -8.15 -5.95 4.08
N ILE A 143 -8.85 -5.27 3.19
CA ILE A 143 -9.90 -5.84 2.37
C ILE A 143 -9.53 -5.65 0.92
N LEU A 144 -9.58 -6.71 0.14
CA LEU A 144 -9.47 -6.66 -1.32
C LEU A 144 -10.76 -6.07 -1.87
N LEU A 145 -10.69 -4.92 -2.52
CA LEU A 145 -11.84 -4.29 -3.15
C LEU A 145 -12.09 -4.87 -4.55
N ARG A 146 -11.04 -4.91 -5.37
CA ARG A 146 -11.08 -5.49 -6.72
C ARG A 146 -9.69 -5.80 -7.24
N LYS A 147 -9.63 -6.61 -8.30
CA LYS A 147 -8.43 -6.81 -9.10
C LYS A 147 -8.58 -6.03 -10.41
N GLU A 148 -7.60 -5.22 -10.73
CA GLU A 148 -7.57 -4.41 -11.94
C GLU A 148 -6.66 -5.06 -12.96
N ARG A 149 -7.10 -5.17 -14.22
CA ARG A 149 -6.25 -5.68 -15.31
C ARG A 149 -5.07 -4.76 -15.57
N LEU A 150 -4.00 -5.33 -16.10
CA LEU A 150 -2.84 -4.61 -16.57
C LEU A 150 -2.92 -4.45 -18.12
N VAL A 151 -2.37 -3.34 -18.60
CA VAL A 151 -2.21 -3.05 -20.01
C VAL A 151 -0.77 -2.63 -20.29
N VAL A 152 -0.34 -2.80 -21.54
CA VAL A 152 0.94 -2.30 -22.03
C VAL A 152 0.71 -0.98 -22.74
N ALA A 153 1.41 0.07 -22.31
CA ALA A 153 1.54 1.31 -23.05
C ALA A 153 2.71 1.16 -24.05
N ALA A 154 2.45 1.42 -25.31
CA ALA A 154 3.45 1.40 -26.38
C ALA A 154 3.21 2.53 -27.38
N HIS A 155 4.29 3.05 -27.97
CA HIS A 155 4.18 4.06 -29.05
C HIS A 155 3.42 3.46 -30.25
N THR A 156 2.59 4.25 -30.92
CA THR A 156 1.75 3.80 -32.04
C THR A 156 2.53 3.13 -33.18
N SER A 157 3.80 3.48 -33.40
CA SER A 157 4.69 2.82 -34.35
C SER A 157 5.32 1.51 -33.85
N HIS A 158 5.18 1.19 -32.57
CA HIS A 158 5.77 -0.01 -32.00
C HIS A 158 5.02 -1.28 -32.50
N PRO A 159 5.71 -2.41 -32.82
CA PRO A 159 5.04 -3.62 -33.27
C PRO A 159 3.95 -4.14 -32.32
N ILE A 160 4.16 -4.03 -31.02
CA ILE A 160 3.17 -4.40 -29.99
C ILE A 160 1.90 -3.56 -30.09
N ALA A 161 2.00 -2.28 -30.44
CA ALA A 161 0.86 -1.37 -30.56
C ALA A 161 -0.11 -1.74 -31.70
N GLN A 162 0.32 -2.62 -32.60
CA GLN A 162 -0.51 -3.12 -33.74
C GLN A 162 -1.32 -4.37 -33.34
N ARG A 163 -1.09 -4.95 -32.17
CA ARG A 163 -1.78 -6.15 -31.68
C ARG A 163 -3.10 -5.77 -30.99
N THR A 164 -4.15 -5.60 -31.76
CA THR A 164 -5.47 -5.14 -31.28
C THR A 164 -6.16 -6.11 -30.32
N GLU A 165 -5.91 -7.43 -30.46
CA GLU A 165 -6.50 -8.45 -29.59
C GLU A 165 -5.84 -8.51 -28.21
N GLY A 166 -4.59 -8.04 -28.07
CA GLY A 166 -3.79 -8.05 -26.87
C GLY A 166 -2.45 -8.74 -27.01
N VAL A 167 -1.70 -8.81 -25.93
CA VAL A 167 -0.37 -9.42 -25.85
C VAL A 167 -0.26 -10.34 -24.65
N TYR A 168 0.69 -11.28 -24.71
CA TYR A 168 1.07 -12.09 -23.56
C TYR A 168 2.33 -11.54 -22.90
N LEU A 169 2.54 -11.81 -21.63
CA LEU A 169 3.75 -11.43 -20.87
C LEU A 169 5.02 -11.97 -21.56
N ALA A 170 4.93 -13.14 -22.19
CA ALA A 170 6.03 -13.73 -22.94
C ALA A 170 6.48 -12.87 -24.14
N ASP A 171 5.58 -12.11 -24.75
CA ASP A 171 5.89 -11.22 -25.88
C ASP A 171 6.71 -9.99 -25.42
N LEU A 172 6.77 -9.72 -24.11
CA LEU A 172 7.32 -8.50 -23.53
C LEU A 172 8.72 -8.68 -22.93
N ILE A 173 9.21 -9.93 -22.78
CA ILE A 173 10.45 -10.22 -22.03
C ILE A 173 11.71 -9.62 -22.65
N ASP A 174 11.73 -9.42 -23.96
CA ASP A 174 12.87 -8.88 -24.70
C ASP A 174 12.78 -7.36 -24.92
N GLU A 175 11.62 -6.77 -24.59
CA GLU A 175 11.37 -5.35 -24.81
C GLU A 175 12.08 -4.47 -23.76
N LYS A 176 12.44 -3.26 -24.16
CA LYS A 176 12.91 -2.22 -23.23
C LYS A 176 11.72 -1.74 -22.40
N MET A 177 11.67 -2.14 -21.14
CA MET A 177 10.53 -1.93 -20.25
C MET A 177 10.84 -0.91 -19.14
N PHE A 178 10.01 0.12 -19.04
CA PHE A 178 10.07 1.08 -17.95
C PHE A 178 9.27 0.58 -16.75
N MET A 179 9.96 0.45 -15.60
CA MET A 179 9.41 -0.03 -14.34
C MET A 179 9.31 1.13 -13.34
N TYR A 180 8.16 1.31 -12.71
CA TYR A 180 7.93 2.37 -11.72
C TYR A 180 7.14 1.85 -10.50
N PRO A 181 7.23 2.54 -9.35
CA PRO A 181 8.25 3.50 -8.99
C PRO A 181 9.59 2.81 -8.63
N THR A 182 10.67 3.57 -8.62
CA THR A 182 11.98 3.07 -8.18
C THR A 182 11.99 2.74 -6.68
N SER A 183 11.36 3.60 -5.86
CA SER A 183 11.33 3.48 -4.39
C SER A 183 10.08 4.11 -3.79
N PRO A 184 9.73 3.76 -2.53
CA PRO A 184 10.27 2.67 -1.72
C PRO A 184 9.86 1.29 -2.25
N LYS A 185 10.63 0.25 -1.92
CA LYS A 185 10.28 -1.16 -2.20
C LYS A 185 9.79 -1.84 -0.91
N PRO A 186 8.83 -2.83 -0.96
CA PRO A 186 8.16 -3.32 -2.17
C PRO A 186 7.17 -2.29 -2.76
N ASN A 187 6.98 -2.33 -4.07
CA ASN A 187 6.15 -1.39 -4.81
C ASN A 187 5.52 -2.06 -6.06
N PHE A 188 4.95 -1.27 -6.97
CA PHE A 188 4.34 -1.79 -8.19
C PHE A 188 5.35 -2.48 -9.12
N SER A 189 6.60 -1.98 -9.22
CA SER A 189 7.69 -2.67 -9.96
C SER A 189 7.93 -4.07 -9.37
N THR A 190 7.97 -4.19 -8.04
CA THR A 190 8.13 -5.48 -7.36
C THR A 190 6.95 -6.41 -7.67
N GLN A 191 5.72 -5.88 -7.70
CA GLN A 191 4.53 -6.65 -8.06
C GLN A 191 4.61 -7.17 -9.50
N LEU A 192 5.03 -6.35 -10.46
CA LEU A 192 5.19 -6.75 -11.86
C LEU A 192 6.21 -7.88 -12.00
N LEU A 193 7.36 -7.76 -11.34
CA LEU A 193 8.38 -8.82 -11.35
C LEU A 193 7.84 -10.14 -10.78
N ASN A 194 7.02 -10.09 -9.74
CA ASN A 194 6.38 -11.29 -9.20
C ASN A 194 5.39 -11.91 -10.21
N ILE A 195 4.61 -11.09 -10.93
CA ILE A 195 3.72 -11.56 -11.98
C ILE A 195 4.49 -12.28 -13.09
N PHE A 196 5.61 -11.72 -13.56
CA PHE A 196 6.48 -12.41 -14.53
C PHE A 196 7.04 -13.73 -13.96
N ALA A 197 7.51 -13.72 -12.72
CA ALA A 197 8.05 -14.91 -12.05
C ALA A 197 6.99 -16.03 -11.87
N GLU A 198 5.74 -15.68 -11.54
CA GLU A 198 4.62 -16.62 -11.45
C GLU A 198 4.34 -17.33 -12.80
N HIS A 199 4.68 -16.67 -13.93
CA HIS A 199 4.59 -17.24 -15.28
C HIS A 199 5.92 -17.86 -15.75
N SER A 200 6.92 -18.00 -14.86
CA SER A 200 8.27 -18.50 -15.19
C SER A 200 8.99 -17.67 -16.26
N LEU A 201 8.71 -16.35 -16.30
CA LEU A 201 9.29 -15.40 -17.22
C LEU A 201 10.22 -14.42 -16.49
N VAL A 202 11.27 -13.96 -17.19
CA VAL A 202 12.21 -12.97 -16.66
C VAL A 202 12.44 -11.89 -17.72
N PRO A 203 11.95 -10.66 -17.50
CA PRO A 203 12.22 -9.53 -18.38
C PRO A 203 13.73 -9.23 -18.42
N LYS A 204 14.28 -8.99 -19.62
CA LYS A 204 15.74 -8.86 -19.82
C LYS A 204 16.24 -7.42 -19.78
N ASN A 205 15.40 -6.45 -20.13
CA ASN A 205 15.79 -5.06 -20.34
C ASN A 205 14.88 -4.11 -19.56
N MET A 206 15.15 -3.96 -18.27
CA MET A 206 14.34 -3.16 -17.35
C MET A 206 15.04 -1.86 -16.95
N HIS A 207 14.31 -0.75 -17.00
CA HIS A 207 14.77 0.57 -16.59
C HIS A 207 13.86 1.13 -15.50
N GLU A 208 14.41 1.37 -14.32
CA GLU A 208 13.65 1.93 -13.21
C GLU A 208 13.42 3.44 -13.40
N ILE A 209 12.15 3.85 -13.30
CA ILE A 209 11.67 5.23 -13.44
C ILE A 209 10.93 5.64 -12.17
N ARG A 210 11.01 6.92 -11.80
CA ARG A 210 10.42 7.40 -10.53
C ARG A 210 8.90 7.39 -10.54
N GLU A 211 8.27 7.75 -11.66
CA GLU A 211 6.83 8.04 -11.75
C GLU A 211 6.25 7.55 -13.07
N ILE A 212 4.96 7.20 -13.05
CA ILE A 212 4.22 6.71 -14.22
C ILE A 212 4.21 7.72 -15.37
N GLN A 213 4.06 9.01 -15.06
CA GLN A 213 4.00 10.05 -16.09
C GLN A 213 5.32 10.14 -16.88
N LEU A 214 6.45 10.04 -16.18
CA LEU A 214 7.75 10.03 -16.82
C LEU A 214 7.92 8.77 -17.68
N ALA A 215 7.51 7.60 -17.17
CA ALA A 215 7.54 6.34 -17.94
C ALA A 215 6.72 6.47 -19.22
N LEU A 216 5.47 6.96 -19.14
CA LEU A 216 4.60 7.14 -20.30
C LEU A 216 5.14 8.20 -21.28
N GLY A 217 5.77 9.27 -20.77
CA GLY A 217 6.44 10.27 -21.63
C GLY A 217 7.58 9.67 -22.44
N LEU A 218 8.39 8.78 -21.85
CA LEU A 218 9.46 8.07 -22.56
C LEU A 218 8.90 7.06 -23.57
N VAL A 219 7.81 6.38 -23.24
CA VAL A 219 7.11 5.50 -24.18
C VAL A 219 6.54 6.30 -25.38
N ALA A 220 5.98 7.49 -25.12
CA ALA A 220 5.50 8.38 -26.18
C ALA A 220 6.63 8.91 -27.07
N ALA A 221 7.86 8.98 -26.55
CA ALA A 221 9.06 9.27 -27.32
C ALA A 221 9.60 8.06 -28.13
N GLY A 222 8.95 6.89 -28.04
CA GLY A 222 9.38 5.67 -28.73
C GLY A 222 10.54 4.93 -28.07
N GLU A 223 10.84 5.22 -26.80
CA GLU A 223 12.01 4.69 -26.09
C GLU A 223 11.82 3.27 -25.52
N GLY A 224 10.60 2.70 -25.59
CA GLY A 224 10.28 1.39 -25.07
C GLY A 224 8.80 1.22 -24.74
N ILE A 225 8.50 0.33 -23.80
CA ILE A 225 7.14 0.04 -23.32
C ILE A 225 7.02 0.23 -21.81
N CYS A 226 5.77 0.32 -21.33
CA CYS A 226 5.49 0.35 -19.89
C CYS A 226 4.21 -0.44 -19.56
N ILE A 227 4.24 -1.29 -18.53
CA ILE A 227 3.04 -1.95 -18.04
C ILE A 227 2.42 -1.08 -16.96
N ILE A 228 1.12 -0.83 -17.08
CA ILE A 228 0.35 0.02 -16.17
C ILE A 228 -0.98 -0.63 -15.79
N PRO A 229 -1.61 -0.23 -14.67
CA PRO A 229 -3.02 -0.58 -14.41
C PRO A 229 -3.92 0.00 -15.49
N ALA A 230 -4.96 -0.74 -15.89
CA ALA A 230 -5.84 -0.35 -16.99
C ALA A 230 -6.50 1.03 -16.78
N SER A 231 -6.83 1.41 -15.55
CA SER A 231 -7.39 2.74 -15.27
C SER A 231 -6.44 3.89 -15.58
N ALA A 232 -5.14 3.64 -15.67
CA ALA A 232 -4.16 4.67 -16.03
C ALA A 232 -4.13 4.96 -17.56
N ASP A 233 -4.91 4.25 -18.37
CA ASP A 233 -5.13 4.58 -19.79
C ASP A 233 -5.88 5.92 -19.98
N THR A 234 -6.49 6.43 -18.90
CA THR A 234 -7.05 7.79 -18.86
C THR A 234 -5.99 8.88 -19.00
N ILE A 235 -4.72 8.56 -18.75
CA ILE A 235 -3.59 9.45 -19.04
C ILE A 235 -3.36 9.44 -20.54
N ARG A 236 -3.86 10.47 -21.22
CA ARG A 236 -3.76 10.58 -22.66
C ARG A 236 -2.46 11.26 -23.08
N PHE A 237 -1.47 10.46 -23.50
CA PHE A 237 -0.31 10.98 -24.22
C PHE A 237 -0.55 10.83 -25.75
N PRO A 238 -0.15 11.82 -26.58
CA PRO A 238 -0.12 11.66 -28.01
C PRO A 238 0.73 10.44 -28.41
N HIS A 239 0.29 9.75 -29.46
CA HIS A 239 1.01 8.60 -30.03
C HIS A 239 1.21 7.38 -29.11
N LEU A 240 0.37 7.21 -28.07
CA LEU A 240 0.33 6.00 -27.25
C LEU A 240 -0.91 5.16 -27.57
N ASN A 241 -0.68 3.85 -27.67
CA ASN A 241 -1.71 2.83 -27.60
C ASN A 241 -1.58 2.06 -26.28
N TYR A 242 -2.72 1.60 -25.74
CA TYR A 242 -2.83 0.79 -24.53
C TYR A 242 -3.38 -0.58 -24.93
N ILE A 243 -2.56 -1.60 -24.80
CA ILE A 243 -2.81 -2.96 -25.31
C ILE A 243 -3.10 -3.88 -24.11
N PRO A 244 -4.22 -4.63 -24.09
CA PRO A 244 -4.53 -5.56 -23.02
C PRO A 244 -3.48 -6.67 -22.87
N ILE A 245 -3.14 -7.03 -21.63
CA ILE A 245 -2.38 -8.24 -21.32
C ILE A 245 -3.37 -9.38 -21.12
N LEU A 246 -3.17 -10.48 -21.86
CA LEU A 246 -4.11 -11.59 -21.96
C LEU A 246 -3.90 -12.64 -20.88
N ASP A 247 -2.72 -12.69 -20.26
CA ASP A 247 -2.39 -13.67 -19.23
C ASP A 247 -3.35 -13.59 -18.05
N ASN A 248 -3.85 -14.75 -17.63
CA ASN A 248 -4.61 -14.89 -16.42
C ASN A 248 -3.69 -14.60 -15.22
N GLY A 249 -4.05 -13.66 -14.38
CA GLY A 249 -3.21 -13.26 -13.25
C GLY A 249 -2.40 -11.98 -13.48
N ALA A 250 -2.31 -11.46 -14.72
CA ALA A 250 -1.75 -10.13 -14.99
C ALA A 250 -2.71 -9.02 -14.48
N VAL A 251 -2.80 -8.92 -13.15
CA VAL A 251 -3.71 -8.00 -12.45
C VAL A 251 -2.99 -7.28 -11.31
N SER A 252 -3.43 -6.06 -11.04
CA SER A 252 -3.03 -5.30 -9.86
C SER A 252 -4.20 -5.21 -8.89
N PRO A 253 -4.08 -5.76 -7.67
CA PRO A 253 -5.15 -5.68 -6.68
C PRO A 253 -5.27 -4.25 -6.13
N ILE A 254 -6.48 -3.87 -5.75
CA ILE A 254 -6.76 -2.65 -5.00
C ILE A 254 -7.31 -3.07 -3.64
N PHE A 255 -6.61 -2.64 -2.59
CA PHE A 255 -6.99 -2.90 -1.22
C PHE A 255 -7.41 -1.60 -0.54
N ILE A 256 -8.38 -1.71 0.37
CA ILE A 256 -8.60 -0.75 1.43
C ILE A 256 -8.02 -1.31 2.73
N THR A 257 -7.38 -0.47 3.50
CA THR A 257 -6.72 -0.82 4.77
C THR A 257 -7.14 0.17 5.84
N ALA A 258 -7.59 -0.32 6.97
CA ALA A 258 -7.92 0.48 8.14
C ALA A 258 -7.33 -0.18 9.40
N ARG A 259 -7.29 0.56 10.52
CA ARG A 259 -6.89 -0.03 11.80
C ARG A 259 -7.78 -1.22 12.16
N ALA A 260 -7.22 -2.27 12.74
CA ALA A 260 -7.92 -3.53 13.00
C ALA A 260 -9.18 -3.34 13.89
N MET A 261 -9.13 -2.39 14.82
CA MET A 261 -10.21 -2.11 15.77
C MET A 261 -11.15 -0.97 15.34
N ASP A 262 -10.88 -0.32 14.20
CA ASP A 262 -11.74 0.78 13.73
C ASP A 262 -13.12 0.25 13.30
N ARG A 263 -14.16 0.78 13.92
CA ARG A 263 -15.57 0.47 13.69
C ARG A 263 -16.40 1.75 13.50
N SER A 264 -15.74 2.84 13.09
CA SER A 264 -16.40 4.13 12.94
C SER A 264 -17.48 4.10 11.86
N GLU A 265 -18.54 4.85 12.08
CA GLU A 265 -19.62 5.06 11.10
C GLU A 265 -19.07 5.70 9.82
N ASP A 266 -18.05 6.55 9.92
CA ASP A 266 -17.41 7.18 8.77
C ASP A 266 -16.74 6.15 7.86
N LEU A 267 -16.07 5.15 8.45
CA LEU A 267 -15.48 4.06 7.68
C LEU A 267 -16.56 3.21 7.00
N GLN A 268 -17.65 2.91 7.69
CA GLN A 268 -18.78 2.20 7.10
C GLN A 268 -19.40 2.98 5.94
N SER A 269 -19.65 4.27 6.13
CA SER A 269 -20.18 5.16 5.08
C SER A 269 -19.27 5.23 3.86
N LEU A 270 -17.94 5.21 4.07
CA LEU A 270 -16.98 5.14 2.97
C LEU A 270 -17.10 3.83 2.18
N PHE A 271 -17.30 2.69 2.86
CA PHE A 271 -17.54 1.41 2.18
C PHE A 271 -18.83 1.44 1.35
N ASP A 272 -19.89 2.00 1.89
CA ASP A 272 -21.17 2.11 1.18
C ASP A 272 -21.01 2.97 -0.09
N CYS A 273 -20.25 4.06 -0.02
CA CYS A 273 -19.89 4.85 -1.20
C CYS A 273 -19.05 4.06 -2.22
N ILE A 274 -18.09 3.26 -1.78
CA ILE A 274 -17.28 2.41 -2.66
C ILE A 274 -18.19 1.45 -3.43
N TYR A 275 -19.05 0.73 -2.73
CA TYR A 275 -19.95 -0.23 -3.34
C TYR A 275 -20.96 0.43 -4.28
N GLN A 276 -21.50 1.59 -3.89
CA GLN A 276 -22.37 2.36 -4.78
C GLN A 276 -21.68 2.77 -6.08
N VAL A 277 -20.44 3.22 -6.02
CA VAL A 277 -19.67 3.56 -7.23
C VAL A 277 -19.42 2.30 -8.07
N TYR A 278 -19.12 1.17 -7.45
CA TYR A 278 -18.90 -0.09 -8.18
C TYR A 278 -20.18 -0.57 -8.88
N ASP A 279 -21.32 -0.46 -8.22
CA ASP A 279 -22.63 -0.78 -8.82
C ASP A 279 -22.92 0.12 -10.03
N LEU A 280 -22.67 1.43 -9.90
CA LEU A 280 -22.86 2.40 -11.00
C LEU A 280 -21.93 2.17 -12.20
N GLU A 281 -20.74 1.63 -11.95
CA GLU A 281 -19.74 1.33 -13.00
C GLU A 281 -19.82 -0.13 -13.50
N GLY A 282 -20.74 -0.94 -12.95
CA GLY A 282 -20.88 -2.36 -13.31
C GLY A 282 -19.64 -3.20 -12.94
N ILE A 283 -18.92 -2.81 -11.89
CA ILE A 283 -17.71 -3.51 -11.46
C ILE A 283 -18.09 -4.65 -10.51
N PRO A 284 -17.70 -5.89 -10.80
CA PRO A 284 -17.96 -7.00 -9.91
C PRO A 284 -17.12 -6.90 -8.63
N TYR A 285 -17.74 -7.09 -7.49
CA TYR A 285 -17.08 -7.10 -6.18
C TYR A 285 -17.75 -8.10 -5.23
N GLN A 286 -17.02 -8.47 -4.18
CA GLN A 286 -17.60 -9.19 -3.05
C GLN A 286 -17.85 -8.21 -1.91
N ARG A 287 -19.12 -8.07 -1.51
CA ARG A 287 -19.46 -7.20 -0.39
C ARG A 287 -18.91 -7.80 0.90
N THR A 288 -17.97 -7.13 1.51
CA THR A 288 -17.43 -7.51 2.82
C THR A 288 -18.24 -6.77 3.88
N VAL A 289 -18.92 -7.51 4.74
CA VAL A 289 -19.60 -6.93 5.91
C VAL A 289 -18.55 -6.73 7.00
N PHE A 290 -18.49 -5.55 7.55
CA PHE A 290 -17.65 -5.22 8.71
C PHE A 290 -18.27 -5.79 10.00
N THR A 291 -18.41 -7.11 10.09
CA THR A 291 -18.86 -7.77 11.31
C THR A 291 -17.70 -8.06 12.25
N LEU A 292 -18.01 -8.05 13.55
CA LEU A 292 -17.09 -8.26 14.66
C LEU A 292 -16.40 -9.65 14.67
N ASP A 293 -16.86 -10.61 13.85
CA ASP A 293 -16.60 -12.05 14.04
C ASP A 293 -15.74 -12.72 12.97
N GLN A 294 -15.15 -12.01 12.01
CA GLN A 294 -14.27 -12.67 11.04
C GLN A 294 -12.82 -12.26 11.25
N ASN A 295 -12.13 -13.04 12.11
CA ASN A 295 -10.69 -13.22 12.06
C ASN A 295 -10.42 -14.20 10.89
N PRO A 296 -9.85 -13.81 9.76
CA PRO A 296 -9.37 -14.78 8.80
C PRO A 296 -8.08 -15.38 9.34
N ILE A 297 -8.10 -16.66 9.56
CA ILE A 297 -6.94 -17.54 9.82
C ILE A 297 -5.92 -17.41 8.70
#